data_bf42e85b8a12095638a1578119902db2
#
_entry.id   bf42e85b8a12095638a1578119902db2
#
_cell.length_a   1.000
_cell.length_b   1.000
_cell.length_c   1.000
_cell.angle_alpha   90.00
_cell.angle_beta   90.00
_cell.angle_gamma   90.00
#
_symmetry.space_group_name_H-M   'P 1'
#
loop_
_entity.id
_entity.type
_entity.pdbx_description
1 polymer ?
#
loop_
_entity_poly.entity_id
_entity_poly.type
_entity_poly.pdbx_seq_one_letter_code
_entity_poly.pdbx_strand_id
1 'polypeptide(L)'
;MTVEVPAGVSSGTRLRISGRGQAGGRYGPPGDLYVEVMVTPDARFERHDADLVHHVSIGIAEATLGTRLTIPLIEGGDNDLEIPAGTQPGTVFRMAGLGVTHLGRRTRGDLHVVVSVTVPSDLTSDEEEALRRWAELRGERTDRPASAG
;
A
#
# COMPACT_ATOMS: atom_id res chain seq x y z
N MET A 1 6.64 31.01 11.56
CA MET A 1 7.59 30.09 12.22
C MET A 1 7.54 28.75 11.53
N THR A 2 8.69 28.23 11.19
CA THR A 2 8.78 26.90 10.57
C THR A 2 9.02 25.83 11.63
N VAL A 3 8.26 24.76 11.59
CA VAL A 3 8.39 23.65 12.53
C VAL A 3 8.79 22.42 11.75
N GLU A 4 9.88 21.77 12.18
CA GLU A 4 10.31 20.51 11.59
C GLU A 4 9.53 19.36 12.24
N VAL A 5 8.89 18.55 11.39
CA VAL A 5 8.13 17.38 11.84
C VAL A 5 8.99 16.15 11.60
N PRO A 6 9.27 15.35 12.65
CA PRO A 6 10.06 14.14 12.49
C PRO A 6 9.37 13.15 11.54
N ALA A 7 10.18 12.45 10.74
CA ALA A 7 9.66 11.36 9.93
C ALA A 7 9.08 10.25 10.83
N GLY A 8 8.02 9.61 10.39
CA GLY A 8 7.36 8.54 11.14
C GLY A 8 6.32 9.02 12.15
N VAL A 9 6.04 10.33 12.19
CA VAL A 9 5.03 10.89 13.11
C VAL A 9 3.63 10.39 12.73
N SER A 10 2.87 10.02 13.76
CA SER A 10 1.46 9.64 13.60
C SER A 10 0.55 10.82 13.91
N SER A 11 -0.67 10.80 13.38
CA SER A 11 -1.69 11.81 13.70
C SER A 11 -1.95 11.86 15.20
N GLY A 12 -2.12 13.05 15.73
CA GLY A 12 -2.33 13.28 17.17
C GLY A 12 -1.06 13.37 17.99
N THR A 13 0.10 13.13 17.40
CA THR A 13 1.38 13.28 18.09
C THR A 13 1.61 14.75 18.41
N ARG A 14 1.97 15.05 19.66
CA ARG A 14 2.30 16.39 20.09
C ARG A 14 3.81 16.58 20.12
N LEU A 15 4.25 17.63 19.46
CA LEU A 15 5.64 18.04 19.49
C LEU A 15 5.79 19.24 20.40
N ARG A 16 6.76 19.18 21.31
CA ARG A 16 7.07 20.29 22.22
C ARG A 16 8.20 21.12 21.63
N ILE A 17 7.95 22.42 21.53
CA ILE A 17 8.95 23.38 21.06
C ILE A 17 9.23 24.34 22.21
N SER A 18 10.40 24.18 22.82
CA SER A 18 10.80 24.98 23.98
C SER A 18 10.99 26.45 23.61
N GLY A 19 10.48 27.33 24.45
CA GLY A 19 10.66 28.77 24.31
C GLY A 19 9.95 29.42 23.12
N ARG A 20 9.07 28.70 22.45
CA ARG A 20 8.34 29.17 21.26
C ARG A 20 6.85 29.32 21.48
N GLY A 21 6.41 29.14 22.71
CA GLY A 21 5.00 29.31 23.07
C GLY A 21 4.58 30.77 23.09
N GLN A 22 3.32 30.98 23.41
CA GLN A 22 2.77 32.33 23.59
C GLN A 22 3.55 33.01 24.67
N ALA A 23 3.93 34.28 24.44
CA ALA A 23 4.60 35.07 25.46
C ALA A 23 3.72 35.14 26.71
N GLY A 24 4.31 34.74 27.84
CA GLY A 24 3.61 34.72 29.14
C GLY A 24 3.32 36.11 29.72
N GLY A 25 3.29 37.13 28.89
CA GLY A 25 3.10 38.51 29.29
C GLY A 25 4.41 39.29 29.35
N ARG A 26 4.30 40.52 29.83
CA ARG A 26 5.38 41.51 29.77
C ARG A 26 6.62 41.15 30.58
N TYR A 27 6.47 40.28 31.58
CA TYR A 27 7.50 40.02 32.57
C TYR A 27 7.88 38.55 32.72
N GLY A 28 7.28 37.67 31.92
CA GLY A 28 7.57 36.25 31.96
C GLY A 28 8.32 35.75 30.74
N PRO A 29 9.10 34.66 30.87
CA PRO A 29 9.69 34.03 29.72
C PRO A 29 8.61 33.39 28.84
N PRO A 30 8.84 33.25 27.52
CA PRO A 30 7.90 32.54 26.66
C PRO A 30 7.71 31.10 27.16
N GLY A 31 6.48 30.63 27.15
CA GLY A 31 6.19 29.24 27.42
C GLY A 31 6.60 28.33 26.25
N ASP A 32 6.40 27.05 26.45
CA ASP A 32 6.63 26.07 25.37
C ASP A 32 5.45 26.05 24.41
N LEU A 33 5.75 25.82 23.13
CA LEU A 33 4.73 25.61 22.12
C LEU A 33 4.53 24.11 21.91
N TYR A 34 3.28 23.67 21.99
CA TYR A 34 2.91 22.29 21.68
C TYR A 34 2.22 22.28 20.31
N VAL A 35 2.76 21.45 19.42
CA VAL A 35 2.22 21.29 18.07
C VAL A 35 1.62 19.89 17.97
N GLU A 36 0.31 19.82 17.74
CA GLU A 36 -0.35 18.57 17.44
C GLU A 36 -0.23 18.29 15.95
N VAL A 37 0.35 17.14 15.62
CA VAL A 37 0.60 16.76 14.23
C VAL A 37 -0.58 15.95 13.72
N MET A 38 -1.21 16.45 12.65
CA MET A 38 -2.26 15.76 11.94
C MET A 38 -1.71 15.29 10.62
N VAL A 39 -1.52 13.97 10.49
CA VAL A 39 -0.99 13.36 9.26
C VAL A 39 -2.14 13.05 8.32
N THR A 40 -2.07 13.58 7.10
CA THR A 40 -3.05 13.26 6.06
C THR A 40 -2.82 11.83 5.59
N PRO A 41 -3.82 10.94 5.68
CA PRO A 41 -3.67 9.58 5.18
C PRO A 41 -3.41 9.57 3.68
N ASP A 42 -2.52 8.69 3.24
CA ASP A 42 -2.32 8.40 1.81
C ASP A 42 -3.24 7.24 1.44
N ALA A 43 -4.18 7.49 0.54
CA ALA A 43 -5.18 6.50 0.15
C ALA A 43 -4.59 5.26 -0.53
N ARG A 44 -3.36 5.33 -1.00
CA ARG A 44 -2.67 4.19 -1.61
C ARG A 44 -2.20 3.17 -0.59
N PHE A 45 -2.11 3.55 0.68
CA PHE A 45 -1.51 2.74 1.72
C PHE A 45 -2.38 2.70 2.97
N GLU A 46 -2.40 1.52 3.62
CA GLU A 46 -2.85 1.40 5.00
C GLU A 46 -1.60 1.42 5.88
N ARG A 47 -1.67 2.12 6.99
CA ARG A 47 -0.55 2.24 7.91
C ARG A 47 -0.79 1.42 9.17
N HIS A 48 0.18 0.58 9.53
CA HIS A 48 0.21 -0.18 10.78
C HIS A 48 1.55 0.11 11.47
N ASP A 49 1.57 1.09 12.39
CA ASP A 49 2.80 1.62 12.98
C ASP A 49 3.76 2.14 11.90
N ALA A 50 4.91 1.52 11.72
CA ALA A 50 5.86 1.88 10.68
C ALA A 50 5.70 1.07 9.40
N ASP A 51 4.86 0.05 9.41
CA ASP A 51 4.59 -0.77 8.23
C ASP A 51 3.46 -0.17 7.40
N LEU A 52 3.55 -0.42 6.10
CA LEU A 52 2.53 0.00 5.14
C LEU A 52 1.97 -1.21 4.42
N VAL A 53 0.71 -1.15 4.05
CA VAL A 53 0.05 -2.15 3.22
C VAL A 53 -0.48 -1.48 1.96
N HIS A 54 -0.14 -2.04 0.82
CA HIS A 54 -0.60 -1.58 -0.48
C HIS A 54 -1.29 -2.74 -1.19
N HIS A 55 -2.53 -2.52 -1.63
CA HIS A 55 -3.32 -3.53 -2.33
C HIS A 55 -3.20 -3.34 -3.83
N VAL A 56 -2.91 -4.42 -4.54
CA VAL A 56 -2.87 -4.42 -6.01
C VAL A 56 -3.80 -5.50 -6.55
N SER A 57 -4.34 -5.27 -7.72
CA SER A 57 -5.15 -6.26 -8.44
C SER A 57 -4.46 -6.60 -9.74
N ILE A 58 -4.32 -7.88 -10.02
CA ILE A 58 -3.76 -8.37 -11.28
C ILE A 58 -4.73 -9.35 -11.93
N GLY A 59 -4.54 -9.58 -13.22
CA GLY A 59 -5.36 -10.54 -13.96
C GLY A 59 -4.92 -11.98 -13.73
N ILE A 60 -5.76 -12.93 -14.12
CA ILE A 60 -5.47 -14.36 -14.01
C ILE A 60 -4.21 -14.73 -14.77
N ALA A 61 -4.05 -14.21 -15.97
CA ALA A 61 -2.87 -14.50 -16.78
C ALA A 61 -1.59 -13.96 -16.15
N GLU A 62 -1.65 -12.76 -15.59
CA GLU A 62 -0.52 -12.16 -14.90
C GLU A 62 -0.12 -12.98 -13.66
N ALA A 63 -1.10 -13.44 -12.90
CA ALA A 63 -0.84 -14.26 -11.71
C ALA A 63 -0.29 -15.65 -12.09
N THR A 64 -0.75 -16.21 -13.18
CA THR A 64 -0.38 -17.56 -13.62
C THR A 64 1.00 -17.60 -14.29
N LEU A 65 1.26 -16.63 -15.16
CA LEU A 65 2.49 -16.56 -15.95
C LEU A 65 3.60 -15.75 -15.29
N GLY A 66 3.25 -14.95 -14.32
CA GLY A 66 4.16 -13.98 -13.71
C GLY A 66 4.12 -12.63 -14.40
N THR A 67 4.44 -11.59 -13.66
CA THR A 67 4.48 -10.24 -14.19
C THR A 67 5.40 -9.38 -13.33
N ARG A 68 5.60 -8.15 -13.74
CA ARG A 68 6.33 -7.15 -12.97
C ARG A 68 5.43 -5.95 -12.75
N LEU A 69 5.33 -5.52 -11.50
CA LEU A 69 4.52 -4.37 -11.12
C LEU A 69 5.41 -3.22 -10.69
N THR A 70 4.95 -2.01 -10.97
CA THR A 70 5.56 -0.81 -10.45
C THR A 70 4.77 -0.38 -9.21
N ILE A 71 5.42 -0.42 -8.05
CA ILE A 71 4.79 -0.14 -6.77
C ILE A 71 5.16 1.29 -6.34
N PRO A 72 4.18 2.16 -6.07
CA PRO A 72 4.48 3.49 -5.58
C PRO A 72 5.08 3.43 -4.17
N LEU A 73 5.98 4.35 -3.87
CA LEU A 73 6.59 4.47 -2.55
C LEU A 73 6.01 5.67 -1.81
N ILE A 74 5.90 5.55 -0.49
CA ILE A 74 5.30 6.61 0.35
C ILE A 74 6.09 7.92 0.28
N GLU A 75 7.40 7.84 0.09
CA GLU A 75 8.27 9.02 0.02
C GLU A 75 8.41 9.58 -1.39
N GLY A 76 7.69 9.04 -2.35
CA GLY A 76 7.76 9.42 -3.75
C GLY A 76 8.58 8.43 -4.56
N GLY A 77 8.43 8.51 -5.87
CA GLY A 77 9.01 7.52 -6.75
C GLY A 77 8.29 6.19 -6.69
N ASP A 78 8.92 5.19 -7.27
CA ASP A 78 8.39 3.83 -7.33
C ASP A 78 9.51 2.79 -7.29
N ASN A 79 9.11 1.54 -7.13
CA ASN A 79 10.03 0.41 -7.18
C ASN A 79 9.33 -0.76 -7.87
N ASP A 80 10.08 -1.55 -8.61
CA ASP A 80 9.54 -2.70 -9.30
C ASP A 80 9.40 -3.88 -8.34
N LEU A 81 8.30 -4.61 -8.48
CA LEU A 81 8.05 -5.84 -7.76
C LEU A 81 7.82 -6.95 -8.78
N GLU A 82 8.61 -7.99 -8.70
CA GLU A 82 8.43 -9.16 -9.55
C GLU A 82 7.41 -10.10 -8.92
N ILE A 83 6.38 -10.41 -9.70
CA ILE A 83 5.33 -11.35 -9.30
C ILE A 83 5.64 -12.69 -9.97
N PRO A 84 6.03 -13.71 -9.22
CA PRO A 84 6.38 -15.00 -9.82
C PRO A 84 5.18 -15.70 -10.41
N ALA A 85 5.44 -16.58 -11.37
CA ALA A 85 4.40 -17.42 -11.96
C ALA A 85 3.73 -18.28 -10.89
N GLY A 86 2.40 -18.43 -10.98
CA GLY A 86 1.64 -19.23 -10.03
C GLY A 86 1.30 -18.52 -8.73
N THR A 87 1.39 -17.20 -8.71
CA THR A 87 1.01 -16.41 -7.53
C THR A 87 -0.48 -16.54 -7.24
N GLN A 88 -0.80 -16.90 -6.01
CA GLN A 88 -2.18 -17.11 -5.57
C GLN A 88 -2.81 -15.81 -5.05
N PRO A 89 -4.15 -15.68 -5.15
CA PRO A 89 -4.84 -14.53 -4.54
C PRO A 89 -4.56 -14.46 -3.03
N GLY A 90 -4.37 -13.25 -2.53
CA GLY A 90 -4.07 -13.03 -1.12
C GLY A 90 -2.61 -13.17 -0.75
N THR A 91 -1.73 -13.47 -1.72
CA THR A 91 -0.29 -13.51 -1.47
C THR A 91 0.21 -12.13 -1.06
N VAL A 92 1.06 -12.09 -0.04
CA VAL A 92 1.66 -10.87 0.46
C VAL A 92 3.14 -10.87 0.14
N PHE A 93 3.59 -9.82 -0.55
CA PHE A 93 5.00 -9.61 -0.83
C PHE A 93 5.54 -8.54 0.10
N ARG A 94 6.57 -8.86 0.84
CA ARG A 94 7.22 -7.94 1.76
C ARG A 94 8.37 -7.23 1.05
N MET A 95 8.30 -5.90 1.03
CA MET A 95 9.38 -5.05 0.54
C MET A 95 10.06 -4.42 1.76
N ALA A 96 11.18 -5.00 2.15
CA ALA A 96 11.87 -4.63 3.39
C ALA A 96 12.37 -3.19 3.34
N GLY A 97 12.16 -2.45 4.42
CA GLY A 97 12.66 -1.10 4.58
C GLY A 97 11.92 -0.03 3.76
N LEU A 98 10.78 -0.36 3.16
CA LEU A 98 10.00 0.57 2.34
C LEU A 98 8.72 1.05 3.02
N GLY A 99 8.59 0.82 4.30
CA GLY A 99 7.55 1.40 5.14
C GLY A 99 7.88 2.82 5.55
N VAL A 100 7.31 3.23 6.67
CA VAL A 100 7.56 4.55 7.27
C VAL A 100 8.72 4.45 8.23
N THR A 101 9.48 5.53 8.38
CA THR A 101 10.53 5.61 9.38
C THR A 101 9.94 5.46 10.78
N HIS A 102 10.56 4.62 11.62
CA HIS A 102 10.17 4.54 13.03
C HIS A 102 10.46 5.86 13.72
N LEU A 103 9.49 6.34 14.51
CA LEU A 103 9.64 7.61 15.22
C LEU A 103 10.85 7.56 16.16
N GLY A 104 11.76 8.52 16.00
CA GLY A 104 12.97 8.60 16.81
C GLY A 104 14.03 7.54 16.51
N ARG A 105 13.88 6.76 15.45
CA ARG A 105 14.81 5.72 15.03
C ARG A 105 15.24 5.92 13.59
N ARG A 106 16.39 5.33 13.22
CA ARG A 106 16.88 5.35 11.85
C ARG A 106 16.29 4.22 11.00
N THR A 107 15.68 3.24 11.64
CA THR A 107 15.11 2.10 10.96
C THR A 107 13.73 2.43 10.39
N ARG A 108 13.39 1.77 9.30
CA ARG A 108 12.09 1.90 8.66
C ARG A 108 11.33 0.60 8.79
N GLY A 109 10.00 0.69 8.77
CA GLY A 109 9.15 -0.46 8.64
C GLY A 109 9.17 -1.02 7.22
N ASP A 110 8.32 -1.97 6.94
CA ASP A 110 8.24 -2.66 5.66
C ASP A 110 6.99 -2.25 4.89
N LEU A 111 7.04 -2.40 3.58
CA LEU A 111 5.88 -2.29 2.72
C LEU A 111 5.39 -3.69 2.37
N HIS A 112 4.13 -3.98 2.68
CA HIS A 112 3.49 -5.24 2.35
C HIS A 112 2.55 -5.02 1.17
N VAL A 113 2.79 -5.72 0.08
CA VAL A 113 1.95 -5.65 -1.12
C VAL A 113 1.04 -6.88 -1.13
N VAL A 114 -0.25 -6.65 -0.99
CA VAL A 114 -1.27 -7.70 -1.00
C VAL A 114 -1.84 -7.82 -2.40
N VAL A 115 -1.74 -9.00 -2.98
CA VAL A 115 -2.16 -9.26 -4.36
C VAL A 115 -3.55 -9.85 -4.38
N SER A 116 -4.45 -9.20 -5.12
CA SER A 116 -5.75 -9.73 -5.49
C SER A 116 -5.71 -10.17 -6.96
N VAL A 117 -6.44 -11.21 -7.28
CA VAL A 117 -6.56 -11.67 -8.68
C VAL A 117 -7.98 -11.41 -9.14
N THR A 118 -8.10 -10.67 -10.24
CA THR A 118 -9.40 -10.31 -10.81
C THR A 118 -9.80 -11.33 -11.87
N VAL A 119 -11.01 -11.85 -11.74
CA VAL A 119 -11.62 -12.70 -12.76
C VAL A 119 -12.39 -11.79 -13.73
N PRO A 120 -12.06 -11.80 -15.03
CA PRO A 120 -12.76 -10.95 -15.99
C PRO A 120 -14.20 -11.40 -16.20
N SER A 121 -15.09 -10.45 -16.42
CA SER A 121 -16.52 -10.70 -16.63
C SER A 121 -17.03 -10.25 -18.01
N ASP A 122 -16.18 -9.62 -18.79
CA ASP A 122 -16.53 -8.95 -20.05
C ASP A 122 -15.61 -9.42 -21.19
N LEU A 123 -15.54 -10.73 -21.40
CA LEU A 123 -14.68 -11.31 -22.43
C LEU A 123 -15.21 -11.03 -23.84
N THR A 124 -14.28 -10.70 -24.75
CA THR A 124 -14.58 -10.74 -26.18
C THR A 124 -14.73 -12.19 -26.67
N SER A 125 -15.28 -12.39 -27.85
CA SER A 125 -15.42 -13.74 -28.42
C SER A 125 -14.08 -14.45 -28.56
N ASP A 126 -13.06 -13.73 -28.97
CA ASP A 126 -11.71 -14.29 -29.14
C ASP A 126 -11.10 -14.66 -27.78
N GLU A 127 -11.30 -13.83 -26.78
CA GLU A 127 -10.82 -14.10 -25.42
C GLU A 127 -11.53 -15.31 -24.82
N GLU A 128 -12.85 -15.40 -25.01
CA GLU A 128 -13.62 -16.56 -24.55
C GLU A 128 -13.15 -17.85 -25.20
N GLU A 129 -12.90 -17.82 -26.50
CA GLU A 129 -12.39 -18.99 -27.22
C GLU A 129 -11.02 -19.42 -26.71
N ALA A 130 -10.12 -18.46 -26.52
CA ALA A 130 -8.78 -18.74 -25.98
C ALA A 130 -8.85 -19.35 -24.59
N LEU A 131 -9.73 -18.83 -23.74
CA LEU A 131 -9.90 -19.32 -22.38
C LEU A 131 -10.53 -20.70 -22.36
N ARG A 132 -11.49 -20.99 -23.24
CA ARG A 132 -12.08 -22.33 -23.37
C ARG A 132 -11.04 -23.36 -23.78
N ARG A 133 -10.16 -22.99 -24.71
CA ARG A 133 -9.06 -23.86 -25.13
C ARG A 133 -8.12 -24.16 -23.96
N TRP A 134 -7.78 -23.18 -23.20
CA TRP A 134 -6.95 -23.36 -22.02
C TRP A 134 -7.65 -24.24 -20.97
N ALA A 135 -8.95 -24.04 -20.77
CA ALA A 135 -9.74 -24.84 -19.85
C ALA A 135 -9.77 -26.32 -20.27
N GLU A 136 -9.88 -26.59 -21.58
CA GLU A 136 -9.80 -27.95 -22.10
C GLU A 136 -8.45 -28.62 -21.80
N LEU A 137 -7.36 -27.86 -21.94
CA LEU A 137 -6.03 -28.35 -21.62
C LEU A 137 -5.87 -28.67 -20.14
N ARG A 138 -6.60 -27.93 -19.29
CA ARG A 138 -6.60 -28.12 -17.83
C ARG A 138 -7.56 -29.22 -17.37
N GLY A 139 -8.47 -29.65 -18.24
CA GLY A 139 -9.51 -30.60 -17.88
C GLY A 139 -10.65 -29.98 -17.06
N GLU A 140 -10.81 -28.67 -17.14
CA GLU A 140 -11.88 -27.96 -16.44
C GLU A 140 -13.18 -28.04 -17.23
N ARG A 141 -14.28 -28.07 -16.49
CA ARG A 141 -15.61 -28.02 -17.08
C ARG A 141 -16.07 -26.58 -17.21
N THR A 142 -16.37 -26.18 -18.43
CA THR A 142 -16.83 -24.82 -18.72
C THR A 142 -18.24 -24.76 -19.29
N ASP A 143 -18.94 -25.89 -19.30
CA ASP A 143 -20.32 -25.95 -19.77
C ASP A 143 -21.25 -25.22 -18.78
N ARG A 144 -22.15 -24.40 -19.35
CA ARG A 144 -23.14 -23.71 -18.52
C ARG A 144 -24.13 -24.73 -17.96
N PRO A 145 -24.51 -24.61 -16.69
CA PRO A 145 -25.57 -25.43 -16.14
C PRO A 145 -26.86 -25.27 -16.95
N ALA A 146 -27.57 -26.35 -17.16
CA ALA A 146 -28.82 -26.34 -17.95
C ALA A 146 -29.89 -25.43 -17.36
N SER A 147 -29.86 -25.20 -16.06
CA SER A 147 -30.79 -24.30 -15.36
C SER A 147 -30.35 -22.84 -15.34
N ALA A 148 -29.17 -22.50 -15.90
CA ALA A 148 -28.72 -21.12 -15.99
C ALA A 148 -29.47 -20.43 -17.11
N GLY A 149 -30.39 -19.57 -16.72
CA GLY A 149 -31.16 -18.76 -17.66
C GLY A 149 -30.36 -17.62 -18.26
#